data_01d3b795e063a94f6225f58828724e32
#
_entry.id   01d3b795e063a94f6225f58828724e32
#
_cell.length_a   1.000
_cell.length_b   1.000
_cell.length_c   1.000
_cell.angle_alpha   90.00
_cell.angle_beta   90.00
_cell.angle_gamma   90.00
#
_symmetry.space_group_name_H-M   'P 1'
#
loop_
_entity.id
_entity.type
_entity.pdbx_description
1 polymer ?
#
loop_
_entity_poly.entity_id
_entity_poly.type
_entity_poly.pdbx_seq_one_letter_code
_entity_poly.pdbx_strand_id
1 'polypeptide(L)'
;PEAIYNYAQTLKANGKFSDYNTWMKNFAKLSPNDTRVKEFMKNPNYIPKIMDDMARYTATNMEDINSEYADFGGIVYGKDFYFASGRNTSRKTYQWNEEPYLEIYKATNVGGTMKNAELLNGDVNTKYHESNAVMLAGWPELCTKSWAKPWHRPRQRPCRRP
;
A
#
# COMPACT_ATOMS: atom_id res chain seq x y z
N PRO A 1 -25.46 12.04 20.13
CA PRO A 1 -24.07 12.51 19.96
C PRO A 1 -23.34 11.79 18.83
N GLU A 2 -23.46 10.45 18.73
CA GLU A 2 -22.71 9.64 17.74
C GLU A 2 -23.01 10.02 16.28
N ALA A 3 -24.28 10.26 15.95
CA ALA A 3 -24.65 10.70 14.59
C ALA A 3 -23.97 12.03 14.19
N ILE A 4 -23.79 12.94 15.17
CA ILE A 4 -23.11 14.21 14.94
C ILE A 4 -21.62 13.98 14.66
N TYR A 5 -20.98 13.09 15.41
CA TYR A 5 -19.60 12.70 15.18
C TYR A 5 -19.42 12.08 13.79
N ASN A 6 -20.25 11.10 13.43
CA ASN A 6 -20.19 10.43 12.13
C ASN A 6 -20.41 11.41 10.97
N TYR A 7 -21.34 12.35 11.12
CA TYR A 7 -21.55 13.40 10.14
C TYR A 7 -20.32 14.31 9.99
N ALA A 8 -19.71 14.71 11.12
CA ALA A 8 -18.46 15.46 11.08
C ALA A 8 -17.37 14.69 10.32
N GLN A 9 -17.19 13.38 10.58
CA GLN A 9 -16.20 12.57 9.85
C GLN A 9 -16.49 12.50 8.35
N THR A 10 -17.77 12.41 7.96
CA THR A 10 -18.17 12.45 6.55
C THR A 10 -17.79 13.78 5.90
N LEU A 11 -18.01 14.89 6.58
CA LEU A 11 -17.59 16.22 6.08
C LEU A 11 -16.07 16.30 5.91
N LYS A 12 -15.30 15.76 6.86
CA LYS A 12 -13.84 15.68 6.77
C LYS A 12 -13.40 14.86 5.55
N ALA A 13 -14.01 13.67 5.33
CA ALA A 13 -13.71 12.80 4.19
C ALA A 13 -14.00 13.48 2.84
N ASN A 14 -14.99 14.39 2.80
CA ASN A 14 -15.35 15.18 1.62
C ASN A 14 -14.58 16.51 1.48
N GLY A 15 -13.52 16.74 2.27
CA GLY A 15 -12.70 17.94 2.22
C GLY A 15 -13.36 19.20 2.81
N LYS A 16 -14.55 19.09 3.42
CA LYS A 16 -15.28 20.21 4.04
C LYS A 16 -14.76 20.49 5.46
N PHE A 17 -13.53 20.91 5.57
CA PHE A 17 -12.81 20.99 6.84
C PHE A 17 -13.36 22.06 7.80
N SER A 18 -13.86 23.17 7.27
CA SER A 18 -14.51 24.21 8.09
C SER A 18 -15.78 23.67 8.77
N ASP A 19 -16.62 22.98 8.00
CA ASP A 19 -17.84 22.40 8.49
C ASP A 19 -17.54 21.25 9.48
N TYR A 20 -16.55 20.41 9.18
CA TYR A 20 -16.05 19.41 10.12
C TYR A 20 -15.69 20.04 11.47
N ASN A 21 -14.93 21.11 11.50
CA ASN A 21 -14.55 21.80 12.74
C ASN A 21 -15.77 22.31 13.51
N THR A 22 -16.75 22.85 12.80
CA THR A 22 -18.01 23.34 13.40
C THR A 22 -18.80 22.22 14.04
N TRP A 23 -18.96 21.10 13.34
CA TRP A 23 -19.69 19.93 13.84
C TRP A 23 -18.95 19.20 14.97
N MET A 24 -17.63 19.15 14.94
CA MET A 24 -16.83 18.65 16.08
C MET A 24 -16.98 19.52 17.33
N LYS A 25 -17.09 20.85 17.21
CA LYS A 25 -17.40 21.75 18.34
C LYS A 25 -18.82 21.49 18.86
N ASN A 26 -19.79 21.20 18.00
CA ASN A 26 -21.14 20.83 18.44
C ASN A 26 -21.14 19.47 19.14
N PHE A 27 -20.40 18.50 18.66
CA PHE A 27 -20.20 17.23 19.35
C PHE A 27 -19.57 17.43 20.73
N ALA A 28 -18.57 18.30 20.84
CA ALA A 28 -17.91 18.62 22.11
C ALA A 28 -18.86 19.20 23.16
N LYS A 29 -19.83 20.02 22.76
CA LYS A 29 -20.86 20.54 23.68
C LYS A 29 -21.75 19.43 24.27
N LEU A 30 -22.04 18.40 23.47
CA LEU A 30 -22.90 17.29 23.88
C LEU A 30 -22.17 16.18 24.64
N SER A 31 -20.88 16.05 24.44
CA SER A 31 -20.07 14.97 25.01
C SER A 31 -18.67 15.47 25.42
N PRO A 32 -18.57 16.41 26.37
CA PRO A 32 -17.29 17.09 26.67
C PRO A 32 -16.21 16.17 27.23
N ASN A 33 -16.58 15.03 27.81
CA ASN A 33 -15.65 14.08 28.38
C ASN A 33 -15.18 12.98 27.40
N ASP A 34 -15.73 12.96 26.18
CA ASP A 34 -15.35 12.01 25.14
C ASP A 34 -13.87 12.17 24.75
N THR A 35 -13.17 11.05 24.62
CA THR A 35 -11.75 11.04 24.28
C THR A 35 -11.48 11.69 22.91
N ARG A 36 -12.39 11.50 21.94
CA ARG A 36 -12.31 12.08 20.60
C ARG A 36 -12.41 13.61 20.64
N VAL A 37 -13.23 14.16 21.58
CA VAL A 37 -13.33 15.58 21.82
C VAL A 37 -12.05 16.13 22.43
N LYS A 38 -11.52 15.44 23.45
CA LYS A 38 -10.25 15.83 24.10
C LYS A 38 -9.10 15.89 23.09
N GLU A 39 -9.01 14.91 22.18
CA GLU A 39 -7.99 14.93 21.11
C GLU A 39 -8.23 16.05 20.09
N PHE A 40 -9.48 16.25 19.66
CA PHE A 40 -9.81 17.34 18.75
C PHE A 40 -9.48 18.70 19.34
N MET A 41 -9.78 18.92 20.63
CA MET A 41 -9.56 20.22 21.30
C MET A 41 -8.07 20.54 21.51
N LYS A 42 -7.17 19.56 21.50
CA LYS A 42 -5.72 19.81 21.53
C LYS A 42 -5.24 20.56 20.30
N ASN A 43 -5.80 20.26 19.13
CA ASN A 43 -5.44 20.91 17.88
C ASN A 43 -6.63 20.95 16.89
N PRO A 44 -7.62 21.80 17.13
CA PRO A 44 -8.89 21.77 16.38
C PRO A 44 -8.75 22.18 14.91
N ASN A 45 -7.65 22.81 14.52
CA ASN A 45 -7.41 23.28 13.16
C ASN A 45 -6.11 22.71 12.57
N TYR A 46 -5.87 21.40 12.79
CA TYR A 46 -4.62 20.77 12.36
C TYR A 46 -4.56 20.53 10.84
N ILE A 47 -5.71 20.36 10.19
CA ILE A 47 -5.77 20.00 8.76
C ILE A 47 -5.17 21.09 7.87
N PRO A 48 -5.51 22.38 7.98
CA PRO A 48 -4.83 23.43 7.21
C PRO A 48 -3.31 23.44 7.39
N LYS A 49 -2.82 23.15 8.60
CA LYS A 49 -1.37 23.07 8.83
C LYS A 49 -0.71 21.93 8.06
N ILE A 50 -1.37 20.75 7.99
CA ILE A 50 -0.88 19.63 7.19
C ILE A 50 -0.93 19.95 5.70
N MET A 51 -1.98 20.64 5.25
CA MET A 51 -2.14 21.02 3.85
C MET A 51 -1.16 22.11 3.40
N ASP A 52 -0.71 22.95 4.34
CA ASP A 52 0.28 24.01 4.10
C ASP A 52 1.72 23.50 4.12
N ASP A 53 1.96 22.31 4.67
CA ASP A 53 3.27 21.67 4.62
C ASP A 53 3.65 21.39 3.17
N MET A 54 4.82 21.88 2.76
CA MET A 54 5.35 21.59 1.43
C MET A 54 5.53 20.09 1.23
N ALA A 55 5.00 19.59 0.13
CA ALA A 55 5.19 18.18 -0.23
C ALA A 55 6.68 17.86 -0.38
N ARG A 56 7.19 16.95 0.46
CA ARG A 56 8.59 16.50 0.42
C ARG A 56 8.85 15.52 -0.71
N TYR A 57 7.80 14.98 -1.31
CA TYR A 57 7.86 13.96 -2.33
C TYR A 57 6.91 14.30 -3.47
N THR A 58 7.35 13.99 -4.68
CA THR A 58 6.49 13.98 -5.86
C THR A 58 6.17 12.52 -6.18
N ALA A 59 4.89 12.18 -6.21
CA ALA A 59 4.43 10.86 -6.64
C ALA A 59 4.13 10.91 -8.14
N THR A 60 4.73 10.00 -8.89
CA THR A 60 4.50 9.84 -10.32
C THR A 60 3.97 8.44 -10.60
N ASN A 61 2.88 8.35 -11.37
CA ASN A 61 2.34 7.06 -11.78
C ASN A 61 3.31 6.37 -12.77
N MET A 62 3.60 5.11 -12.55
CA MET A 62 4.43 4.29 -13.46
C MET A 62 3.52 3.56 -14.47
N GLU A 63 2.90 4.33 -15.38
CA GLU A 63 1.86 3.85 -16.32
C GLU A 63 2.30 2.65 -17.16
N ASP A 64 3.59 2.59 -17.53
CA ASP A 64 4.15 1.51 -18.37
C ASP A 64 4.18 0.15 -17.65
N ILE A 65 4.09 0.13 -16.31
CA ILE A 65 4.21 -1.12 -15.54
C ILE A 65 3.10 -1.34 -14.51
N ASN A 66 2.33 -0.32 -14.16
CA ASN A 66 1.18 -0.49 -13.28
C ASN A 66 0.03 -1.20 -14.00
N SER A 67 -0.73 -2.01 -13.26
CA SER A 67 -1.92 -2.70 -13.74
C SER A 67 -3.17 -2.21 -13.02
N GLU A 68 -4.33 -2.75 -13.37
CA GLU A 68 -5.59 -2.54 -12.64
C GLU A 68 -5.66 -3.32 -11.31
N TYR A 69 -4.69 -4.21 -11.06
CA TYR A 69 -4.56 -5.03 -9.86
C TYR A 69 -3.55 -4.42 -8.89
N ALA A 70 -3.37 -5.06 -7.73
CA ALA A 70 -2.38 -4.64 -6.76
C ALA A 70 -0.95 -4.80 -7.30
N ASP A 71 -0.21 -3.69 -7.38
CA ASP A 71 1.21 -3.62 -7.73
C ASP A 71 1.97 -2.92 -6.59
N PHE A 72 2.98 -3.58 -6.00
CA PHE A 72 3.69 -3.02 -4.84
C PHE A 72 5.05 -3.68 -4.58
N GLY A 73 5.77 -3.16 -3.56
CA GLY A 73 6.99 -3.77 -3.05
C GLY A 73 8.17 -3.71 -4.03
N GLY A 74 8.22 -2.65 -4.84
CA GLY A 74 9.23 -2.49 -5.86
C GLY A 74 10.64 -2.31 -5.32
N ILE A 75 11.63 -2.99 -5.92
CA ILE A 75 13.05 -2.84 -5.65
C ILE A 75 13.85 -2.76 -6.95
N VAL A 76 14.79 -1.82 -7.02
CA VAL A 76 15.72 -1.70 -8.14
C VAL A 76 16.99 -2.47 -7.81
N TYR A 77 17.44 -3.30 -8.76
CA TYR A 77 18.73 -3.96 -8.68
C TYR A 77 19.41 -3.95 -10.06
N GLY A 78 20.48 -3.20 -10.18
CA GLY A 78 21.13 -2.95 -11.48
C GLY A 78 20.22 -2.25 -12.46
N LYS A 79 19.94 -2.91 -13.58
CA LYS A 79 19.03 -2.42 -14.64
C LYS A 79 17.59 -2.91 -14.44
N ASP A 80 17.36 -3.77 -13.48
CA ASP A 80 16.10 -4.45 -13.30
C ASP A 80 15.33 -3.86 -12.11
N PHE A 81 14.01 -3.90 -12.24
CA PHE A 81 13.06 -3.53 -11.20
C PHE A 81 12.17 -4.73 -10.92
N TYR A 82 12.12 -5.17 -9.68
CA TYR A 82 11.35 -6.32 -9.24
C TYR A 82 10.21 -5.84 -8.35
N PHE A 83 9.01 -6.38 -8.56
CA PHE A 83 7.83 -5.99 -7.81
C PHE A 83 6.80 -7.13 -7.75
N ALA A 84 5.90 -7.08 -6.77
CA ALA A 84 4.79 -8.00 -6.66
C ALA A 84 3.57 -7.47 -7.40
N SER A 85 2.86 -8.33 -8.12
CA SER A 85 1.66 -7.98 -8.86
C SER A 85 0.62 -9.09 -8.87
N GLY A 86 -0.65 -8.70 -8.81
CA GLY A 86 -1.82 -9.57 -8.98
C GLY A 86 -2.33 -9.65 -10.41
N ARG A 87 -1.63 -9.15 -11.42
CA ARG A 87 -2.10 -9.02 -12.82
C ARG A 87 -2.35 -10.31 -13.58
N ASN A 88 -1.84 -11.45 -13.09
CA ASN A 88 -2.01 -12.72 -13.78
C ASN A 88 -3.39 -13.34 -13.49
N THR A 89 -4.37 -13.03 -14.29
CA THR A 89 -5.76 -13.51 -14.14
C THR A 89 -5.93 -15.03 -14.35
N SER A 90 -4.90 -15.73 -14.86
CA SER A 90 -4.91 -17.20 -14.92
C SER A 90 -4.61 -17.85 -13.57
N ARG A 91 -4.19 -17.05 -12.60
CA ARG A 91 -3.93 -17.52 -11.24
C ARG A 91 -5.23 -17.74 -10.45
N LYS A 92 -5.11 -18.52 -9.42
CA LYS A 92 -6.18 -18.73 -8.46
C LYS A 92 -6.53 -17.41 -7.76
N THR A 93 -7.83 -17.12 -7.66
CA THR A 93 -8.34 -15.94 -6.97
C THR A 93 -8.29 -16.11 -5.46
N TYR A 94 -7.84 -15.08 -4.76
CA TYR A 94 -7.84 -15.01 -3.30
C TYR A 94 -9.22 -14.54 -2.82
N GLN A 95 -9.89 -15.35 -1.99
CA GLN A 95 -11.28 -15.15 -1.61
C GLN A 95 -11.55 -13.86 -0.80
N TRP A 96 -10.54 -13.28 -0.21
CA TRP A 96 -10.71 -12.10 0.66
C TRP A 96 -10.87 -10.80 -0.14
N ASN A 97 -10.12 -10.63 -1.23
CA ASN A 97 -10.14 -9.42 -2.04
C ASN A 97 -10.55 -9.67 -3.50
N GLU A 98 -10.88 -10.94 -3.84
CA GLU A 98 -11.29 -11.36 -5.17
C GLU A 98 -10.24 -11.08 -6.28
N GLU A 99 -8.98 -10.86 -5.91
CA GLU A 99 -7.88 -10.66 -6.83
C GLU A 99 -7.05 -11.92 -7.05
N PRO A 100 -6.35 -12.04 -8.20
CA PRO A 100 -5.42 -13.13 -8.44
C PRO A 100 -4.29 -13.18 -7.41
N TYR A 101 -3.73 -14.37 -7.18
CA TYR A 101 -2.58 -14.51 -6.31
C TYR A 101 -1.38 -13.72 -6.85
N LEU A 102 -0.69 -13.06 -5.93
CA LEU A 102 0.47 -12.23 -6.22
C LEU A 102 1.64 -13.08 -6.72
N GLU A 103 2.32 -12.56 -7.72
CA GLU A 103 3.55 -13.12 -8.29
C GLU A 103 4.61 -12.02 -8.41
N ILE A 104 5.87 -12.41 -8.49
CA ILE A 104 6.96 -11.46 -8.70
C ILE A 104 7.15 -11.25 -10.20
N TYR A 105 7.16 -10.00 -10.56
CA TYR A 105 7.44 -9.49 -11.90
C TYR A 105 8.77 -8.78 -11.93
N LYS A 106 9.33 -8.71 -13.11
CA LYS A 106 10.54 -7.99 -13.43
C LYS A 106 10.23 -6.97 -14.52
N ALA A 107 10.76 -5.77 -14.40
CA ALA A 107 10.74 -4.74 -15.43
C ALA A 107 12.15 -4.19 -15.63
N THR A 108 12.41 -3.58 -16.77
CA THR A 108 13.72 -2.98 -17.09
C THR A 108 13.68 -1.48 -16.83
N ASN A 109 14.69 -0.98 -16.13
CA ASN A 109 14.88 0.46 -15.93
C ASN A 109 15.58 1.06 -17.15
N VAL A 110 14.86 1.90 -17.86
CA VAL A 110 15.39 2.64 -19.04
C VAL A 110 15.35 4.13 -18.73
N GLY A 111 16.50 4.68 -18.35
CA GLY A 111 16.62 6.11 -18.08
C GLY A 111 15.75 6.62 -16.90
N GLY A 112 15.49 5.79 -15.90
CA GLY A 112 14.63 6.12 -14.75
C GLY A 112 13.16 5.73 -14.93
N THR A 113 12.76 5.31 -16.12
CA THR A 113 11.41 4.80 -16.40
C THR A 113 11.43 3.27 -16.43
N MET A 114 10.50 2.65 -15.73
CA MET A 114 10.35 1.19 -15.71
C MET A 114 9.49 0.75 -16.87
N LYS A 115 9.98 -0.24 -17.66
CA LYS A 115 9.31 -0.74 -18.87
C LYS A 115 9.35 -2.25 -18.96
N ASN A 116 8.47 -2.81 -19.80
CA ASN A 116 8.45 -4.23 -20.13
C ASN A 116 8.31 -5.14 -18.89
N ALA A 117 7.22 -4.95 -18.16
CA ALA A 117 6.90 -5.81 -17.02
C ALA A 117 6.60 -7.24 -17.50
N GLU A 118 7.38 -8.21 -17.06
CA GLU A 118 7.23 -9.63 -17.38
C GLU A 118 7.26 -10.49 -16.12
N LEU A 119 6.60 -11.63 -16.18
CA LEU A 119 6.60 -12.59 -15.06
C LEU A 119 8.04 -13.08 -14.86
N LEU A 120 8.51 -13.04 -13.61
CA LEU A 120 9.84 -13.56 -13.29
C LEU A 120 9.84 -15.10 -13.41
N ASN A 121 10.69 -15.60 -14.30
CA ASN A 121 10.86 -17.04 -14.52
C ASN A 121 11.62 -17.71 -13.38
N GLY A 122 11.47 -19.04 -13.26
CA GLY A 122 12.14 -19.86 -12.27
C GLY A 122 11.22 -20.24 -11.09
N ASP A 123 11.82 -20.76 -10.03
CA ASP A 123 11.12 -21.31 -8.85
C ASP A 123 10.62 -20.22 -7.87
N VAL A 124 10.69 -18.96 -8.24
CA VAL A 124 10.32 -17.81 -7.39
C VAL A 124 8.82 -17.75 -7.21
N ASN A 125 8.08 -17.88 -8.31
CA ASN A 125 6.62 -17.84 -8.30
C ASN A 125 6.06 -19.24 -8.02
N THR A 126 5.40 -19.38 -6.86
CA THR A 126 4.81 -20.66 -6.42
C THR A 126 3.29 -20.62 -6.57
N LYS A 127 2.61 -21.63 -6.08
CA LYS A 127 1.13 -21.66 -6.03
C LYS A 127 0.51 -20.75 -4.95
N TYR A 128 1.32 -20.04 -4.19
CA TYR A 128 0.89 -19.13 -3.12
C TYR A 128 1.14 -17.67 -3.50
N HIS A 129 0.76 -16.74 -2.63
CA HIS A 129 1.14 -15.34 -2.75
C HIS A 129 2.64 -15.17 -2.57
N GLU A 130 3.29 -14.53 -3.50
CA GLU A 130 4.66 -14.06 -3.37
C GLU A 130 4.66 -12.55 -3.16
N SER A 131 5.53 -12.04 -2.31
CA SER A 131 5.66 -10.59 -2.12
C SER A 131 7.02 -10.21 -1.55
N ASN A 132 7.38 -8.92 -1.68
CA ASN A 132 8.57 -8.32 -1.12
C ASN A 132 9.87 -9.01 -1.55
N ALA A 133 10.27 -8.76 -2.79
CA ALA A 133 11.59 -9.14 -3.27
C ALA A 133 12.69 -8.43 -2.48
N VAL A 134 13.72 -9.15 -2.07
CA VAL A 134 14.92 -8.61 -1.42
C VAL A 134 16.15 -9.13 -2.14
N MET A 135 17.04 -8.22 -2.52
CA MET A 135 18.33 -8.54 -3.14
C MET A 135 19.43 -8.45 -2.09
N LEU A 136 20.25 -9.48 -2.00
CA LEU A 136 21.40 -9.50 -1.10
C LEU A 136 22.65 -9.01 -1.83
N ALA A 137 23.37 -8.07 -1.21
CA ALA A 137 24.61 -7.55 -1.76
C ALA A 137 25.67 -8.67 -1.87
N GLY A 138 26.25 -8.83 -3.05
CA GLY A 138 27.28 -9.83 -3.33
C GLY A 138 26.74 -11.23 -3.69
N TRP A 139 25.44 -11.45 -3.66
CA TRP A 139 24.77 -12.68 -4.08
C TRP A 139 23.64 -12.32 -5.02
N PRO A 140 23.66 -12.79 -6.27
CA PRO A 140 22.55 -12.54 -7.20
C PRO A 140 21.34 -13.44 -6.87
N GLU A 141 20.96 -13.49 -5.61
CA GLU A 141 19.86 -14.29 -5.13
C GLU A 141 18.67 -13.40 -4.74
N LEU A 142 17.54 -13.68 -5.33
CA LEU A 142 16.26 -13.05 -5.01
C LEU A 142 15.63 -13.81 -3.84
N CYS A 143 15.43 -13.12 -2.73
CA CYS A 143 14.65 -13.63 -1.61
C CYS A 143 13.22 -13.12 -1.70
N THR A 144 12.25 -14.00 -1.77
CA THR A 144 10.84 -13.66 -1.73
C THR A 144 10.18 -14.25 -0.49
N LYS A 145 9.15 -13.56 0.00
CA LYS A 145 8.33 -14.06 1.10
C LYS A 145 7.05 -14.66 0.53
N SER A 146 6.92 -15.99 0.60
CA SER A 146 5.69 -16.68 0.24
C SER A 146 4.77 -16.83 1.45
N TRP A 147 3.50 -16.49 1.30
CA TRP A 147 2.47 -16.65 2.34
C TRP A 147 1.61 -17.86 2.05
N ALA A 148 1.91 -18.95 2.75
CA ALA A 148 1.08 -20.16 2.73
C ALA A 148 0.10 -20.12 3.91
N LYS A 149 -1.20 -19.93 3.63
CA LYS A 149 -2.36 -19.97 4.56
C LYS A 149 -2.24 -19.15 5.87
N PRO A 150 -3.26 -18.42 6.28
CA PRO A 150 -3.23 -17.46 7.39
C PRO A 150 -2.94 -18.03 8.79
N TRP A 151 -2.87 -19.34 8.97
CA TRP A 151 -2.72 -20.00 10.28
C TRP A 151 -1.44 -20.79 10.47
N HIS A 152 -0.51 -20.81 9.51
CA HIS A 152 0.79 -21.45 9.69
C HIS A 152 1.89 -20.38 9.67
N ARG A 153 2.83 -20.51 10.61
CA ARG A 153 4.04 -19.68 10.65
C ARG A 153 4.65 -19.59 9.25
N PRO A 154 4.98 -18.39 8.76
CA PRO A 154 5.61 -18.25 7.46
C PRO A 154 6.89 -19.10 7.45
N ARG A 155 6.95 -20.10 6.59
CA ARG A 155 8.21 -20.77 6.32
C ARG A 155 9.04 -19.76 5.55
N GLN A 156 10.07 -19.23 6.19
CA GLN A 156 11.14 -18.54 5.48
C GLN A 156 11.75 -19.59 4.54
N ARG A 157 11.53 -19.43 3.25
CA ARG A 157 12.26 -20.22 2.28
C ARG A 157 13.66 -19.64 2.15
N PRO A 158 14.69 -20.50 2.05
CA PRO A 158 16.02 -20.02 1.75
C PRO A 158 16.00 -19.24 0.42
N CYS A 159 16.87 -18.25 0.30
CA CYS A 159 17.10 -17.53 -0.94
C CYS A 159 17.33 -18.52 -2.07
N ARG A 160 16.64 -18.36 -3.20
CA ARG A 160 16.79 -19.22 -4.37
C ARG A 160 17.47 -18.44 -5.49
N ARG A 161 18.30 -19.12 -6.23
CA ARG A 161 18.93 -18.55 -7.43
C ARG A 161 17.88 -18.34 -8.52
N PRO A 162 17.93 -17.23 -9.24
CA PRO A 162 17.09 -17.03 -10.42
C PRO A 162 17.44 -18.02 -11.53
#